data_cb0d01b6e9a6e3a17dd50032cdff8e02
#
_entry.id   cb0d01b6e9a6e3a17dd50032cdff8e02
#
_cell.length_a   1.000
_cell.length_b   1.000
_cell.length_c   1.000
_cell.angle_alpha   90.00
_cell.angle_beta   90.00
_cell.angle_gamma   90.00
#
_symmetry.space_group_name_H-M   'P 1'
#
loop_
_entity.id
_entity.type
_entity.pdbx_description
1 polymer ?
#
loop_
_entity_poly.entity_id
_entity_poly.type
_entity_poly.pdbx_seq_one_letter_code
_entity_poly.pdbx_strand_id
1 'polypeptide(L)'
;MAYVQQVNVKPQTEGERGLPKKPVDSAFISFAGVQGDFNLYRHEKRRDDPDSALLIMPIEKIRELNSEGWPVKPGDLGENLTTRGIPYDTFEIGKVFTAGEAAFQISRACDPCDNLFLLPYVGRSKGPEFLKTMLGRRGWYARVLKEGLVKAQDQISQGV
;
A
#
# COMPACT_ATOMS: atom_id res chain seq x y z
N MET A 1 20.13 1.31 3.38
CA MET A 1 19.22 1.96 4.36
C MET A 1 17.81 1.90 3.84
N ALA A 2 16.86 1.60 4.68
CA ALA A 2 15.45 1.51 4.30
C ALA A 2 14.73 2.84 4.54
N TYR A 3 13.87 3.22 3.61
CA TYR A 3 13.13 4.47 3.70
C TYR A 3 11.83 4.43 2.91
N VAL A 4 10.97 5.42 3.17
CA VAL A 4 9.73 5.63 2.41
C VAL A 4 10.09 6.22 1.05
N GLN A 5 9.83 5.47 -0.01
CA GLN A 5 10.07 5.93 -1.38
C GLN A 5 9.03 6.97 -1.80
N GLN A 6 7.77 6.71 -1.44
CA GLN A 6 6.66 7.58 -1.82
C GLN A 6 5.49 7.37 -0.88
N VAL A 7 4.80 8.44 -0.54
CA VAL A 7 3.54 8.41 0.21
C VAL A 7 2.42 8.67 -0.78
N ASN A 8 1.37 7.84 -0.74
CA ASN A 8 0.29 7.91 -1.72
C ASN A 8 -1.06 7.97 -1.03
N VAL A 9 -1.92 8.85 -1.52
CA VAL A 9 -3.30 8.94 -1.07
C VAL A 9 -4.22 9.18 -2.25
N LYS A 10 -5.50 8.85 -2.07
CA LYS A 10 -6.56 9.22 -2.98
C LYS A 10 -7.78 9.59 -2.18
N PRO A 11 -8.22 10.85 -2.24
CA PRO A 11 -9.46 11.26 -1.57
C PRO A 11 -10.66 10.50 -2.11
N GLN A 12 -11.67 10.33 -1.30
CA GLN A 12 -12.95 9.79 -1.76
C GLN A 12 -13.59 10.79 -2.73
N THR A 13 -13.77 10.35 -3.96
CA THR A 13 -14.40 11.15 -5.01
C THR A 13 -15.58 10.36 -5.57
N GLU A 14 -16.73 11.02 -5.74
CA GLU A 14 -17.92 10.38 -6.26
C GLU A 14 -17.62 9.74 -7.63
N GLY A 15 -18.03 8.47 -7.79
CA GLY A 15 -17.83 7.70 -9.01
C GLY A 15 -16.43 7.11 -9.17
N GLU A 16 -15.51 7.34 -8.24
CA GLU A 16 -14.16 6.79 -8.27
C GLU A 16 -13.93 5.73 -7.20
N ARG A 17 -13.00 4.81 -7.44
CA ARG A 17 -12.77 3.62 -6.62
C ARG A 17 -11.46 3.62 -5.84
N GLY A 18 -10.79 4.66 -5.60
CA GLY A 18 -9.58 4.67 -4.77
C GLY A 18 -8.29 4.15 -5.43
N LEU A 19 -8.30 3.83 -6.72
CA LEU A 19 -7.10 3.48 -7.51
C LEU A 19 -7.06 4.31 -8.78
N PRO A 20 -5.87 4.67 -9.28
CA PRO A 20 -4.59 4.67 -8.58
C PRO A 20 -4.51 5.76 -7.52
N LYS A 21 -3.64 5.57 -6.53
CA LYS A 21 -3.35 6.62 -5.56
C LYS A 21 -2.27 7.55 -6.10
N LYS A 22 -2.27 8.79 -5.61
CA LYS A 22 -1.35 9.83 -6.09
C LYS A 22 -0.30 10.16 -5.04
N PRO A 23 0.93 10.53 -5.46
CA PRO A 23 1.96 10.92 -4.51
C PRO A 23 1.60 12.22 -3.79
N VAL A 24 1.93 12.28 -2.51
CA VAL A 24 1.85 13.49 -1.69
C VAL A 24 3.15 13.66 -0.95
N ASP A 25 3.45 14.90 -0.51
CA ASP A 25 4.68 15.18 0.22
C ASP A 25 4.69 14.51 1.59
N SER A 26 3.54 14.48 2.25
CA SER A 26 3.38 13.88 3.56
C SER A 26 1.92 13.50 3.81
N ALA A 27 1.71 12.59 4.75
CA ALA A 27 0.37 12.25 5.21
C ALA A 27 0.41 11.95 6.71
N PHE A 28 -0.67 12.29 7.40
CA PHE A 28 -0.83 11.90 8.80
C PHE A 28 -1.44 10.50 8.86
N ILE A 29 -0.74 9.61 9.51
CA ILE A 29 -1.16 8.22 9.70
C ILE A 29 -1.84 8.12 11.05
N SER A 30 -3.14 7.80 11.05
CA SER A 30 -3.94 7.66 12.26
C SER A 30 -4.35 6.22 12.49
N PHE A 31 -4.85 5.91 13.68
CA PHE A 31 -5.37 4.57 13.98
C PHE A 31 -6.52 4.18 13.05
N ALA A 32 -7.29 5.15 12.58
CA ALA A 32 -8.41 4.92 11.67
C ALA A 32 -7.97 4.77 10.21
N GLY A 33 -6.74 5.13 9.88
CA GLY A 33 -6.20 5.08 8.53
C GLY A 33 -5.42 6.34 8.18
N VAL A 34 -5.05 6.47 6.91
CA VAL A 34 -4.29 7.61 6.41
C VAL A 34 -5.23 8.77 6.15
N GLN A 35 -4.98 9.92 6.75
CA GLN A 35 -5.81 11.11 6.53
C GLN A 35 -5.79 11.53 5.07
N GLY A 36 -6.97 11.83 4.53
CA GLY A 36 -7.13 12.23 3.14
C GLY A 36 -7.20 11.07 2.15
N ASP A 37 -7.14 9.84 2.64
CA ASP A 37 -7.16 8.65 1.81
C ASP A 37 -8.48 7.90 1.89
N PHE A 38 -8.85 7.24 0.80
CA PHE A 38 -10.02 6.36 0.73
C PHE A 38 -9.63 5.02 0.12
N ASN A 39 -10.03 3.93 0.78
CA ASN A 39 -9.86 2.58 0.28
C ASN A 39 -11.24 1.92 0.19
N LEU A 40 -11.74 1.76 -1.03
CA LEU A 40 -13.08 1.22 -1.25
C LEU A 40 -13.23 -0.20 -0.69
N TYR A 41 -12.24 -1.06 -0.92
CA TYR A 41 -12.29 -2.43 -0.42
C TYR A 41 -12.37 -2.47 1.10
N ARG A 42 -11.54 -1.68 1.79
CA ARG A 42 -11.55 -1.59 3.24
C ARG A 42 -12.89 -1.09 3.75
N HIS A 43 -13.43 -0.05 3.11
CA HIS A 43 -14.71 0.56 3.51
C HIS A 43 -15.87 -0.43 3.34
N GLU A 44 -16.01 -1.04 2.16
CA GLU A 44 -17.16 -1.90 1.84
C GLU A 44 -17.03 -3.32 2.40
N LYS A 45 -15.85 -3.92 2.33
CA LYS A 45 -15.63 -5.33 2.67
C LYS A 45 -15.05 -5.55 4.06
N ARG A 46 -14.35 -4.57 4.60
CA ARG A 46 -13.67 -4.66 5.90
C ARG A 46 -14.26 -3.72 6.96
N ARG A 47 -15.30 -2.97 6.63
CA ARG A 47 -15.99 -2.05 7.55
C ARG A 47 -15.00 -1.12 8.26
N ASP A 48 -14.04 -0.57 7.50
CA ASP A 48 -12.97 0.30 8.02
C ASP A 48 -12.16 -0.33 9.15
N ASP A 49 -11.90 -1.63 9.03
CA ASP A 49 -11.13 -2.42 9.99
C ASP A 49 -9.77 -1.76 10.29
N PRO A 50 -9.44 -1.51 11.57
CA PRO A 50 -8.13 -0.96 11.96
C PRO A 50 -6.94 -1.78 11.50
N ASP A 51 -7.11 -3.10 11.33
CA ASP A 51 -6.05 -3.98 10.86
C ASP A 51 -5.72 -3.78 9.38
N SER A 52 -6.52 -3.00 8.67
CA SER A 52 -6.31 -2.63 7.26
C SER A 52 -6.10 -1.13 7.08
N ALA A 53 -5.66 -0.43 8.14
CA ALA A 53 -5.52 1.01 8.13
C ALA A 53 -4.46 1.53 7.15
N LEU A 54 -3.42 0.72 6.91
CA LEU A 54 -2.27 1.10 6.09
C LEU A 54 -1.95 -0.03 5.12
N LEU A 55 -1.69 0.30 3.86
CA LEU A 55 -1.23 -0.66 2.85
C LEU A 55 0.19 -0.29 2.41
N ILE A 56 1.06 -1.29 2.37
CA ILE A 56 2.49 -1.13 2.12
C ILE A 56 2.90 -1.99 0.93
N MET A 57 3.73 -1.43 0.05
CA MET A 57 4.27 -2.16 -1.10
C MET A 57 5.72 -1.76 -1.34
N PRO A 58 6.66 -2.69 -1.29
CA PRO A 58 8.05 -2.40 -1.62
C PRO A 58 8.23 -2.05 -3.10
N ILE A 59 9.03 -1.01 -3.37
CA ILE A 59 9.37 -0.62 -4.75
C ILE A 59 10.10 -1.75 -5.48
N GLU A 60 10.86 -2.55 -4.76
CA GLU A 60 11.57 -3.70 -5.31
C GLU A 60 10.61 -4.69 -5.98
N LYS A 61 9.44 -4.91 -5.37
CA LYS A 61 8.41 -5.79 -5.93
C LYS A 61 7.75 -5.15 -7.16
N ILE A 62 7.52 -3.84 -7.13
CA ILE A 62 7.01 -3.09 -8.28
C ILE A 62 7.99 -3.21 -9.46
N ARG A 63 9.29 -3.08 -9.21
CA ARG A 63 10.31 -3.23 -10.25
C ARG A 63 10.36 -4.64 -10.82
N GLU A 64 10.13 -5.66 -9.99
CA GLU A 64 10.00 -7.03 -10.45
C GLU A 64 8.83 -7.17 -11.44
N LEU A 65 7.67 -6.60 -11.12
CA LEU A 65 6.52 -6.56 -12.01
C LEU A 65 6.84 -5.81 -13.31
N ASN A 66 7.59 -4.71 -13.22
CA ASN A 66 8.02 -3.97 -14.41
C ASN A 66 8.87 -4.85 -15.33
N SER A 67 9.77 -5.64 -14.78
CA SER A 67 10.61 -6.55 -15.55
C SER A 67 9.81 -7.64 -16.25
N GLU A 68 8.63 -7.96 -15.72
CA GLU A 68 7.69 -8.92 -16.33
C GLU A 68 6.78 -8.30 -17.39
N GLY A 69 6.92 -6.99 -17.65
CA GLY A 69 6.15 -6.29 -18.67
C GLY A 69 4.95 -5.48 -18.15
N TRP A 70 4.72 -5.46 -16.86
CA TRP A 70 3.63 -4.68 -16.26
C TRP A 70 4.14 -3.29 -15.84
N PRO A 71 3.64 -2.19 -16.46
CA PRO A 71 4.15 -0.85 -16.18
C PRO A 71 3.58 -0.23 -14.91
N VAL A 72 3.66 -0.96 -13.81
CA VAL A 72 3.17 -0.54 -12.50
C VAL A 72 4.02 0.61 -11.98
N LYS A 73 3.36 1.64 -11.44
CA LYS A 73 4.01 2.78 -10.78
C LYS A 73 3.64 2.79 -9.29
N PRO A 74 4.47 3.40 -8.43
CA PRO A 74 4.10 3.62 -7.04
C PRO A 74 2.72 4.28 -6.92
N GLY A 75 1.88 3.75 -6.05
CA GLY A 75 0.50 4.20 -5.85
C GLY A 75 -0.54 3.46 -6.69
N ASP A 76 -0.15 2.85 -7.81
CA ASP A 76 -1.07 2.16 -8.70
C ASP A 76 -1.79 0.99 -8.01
N LEU A 77 -1.09 0.31 -7.12
CA LEU A 77 -1.64 -0.85 -6.41
C LEU A 77 -2.45 -0.46 -5.17
N GLY A 78 -2.64 0.83 -4.94
CA GLY A 78 -3.41 1.32 -3.80
C GLY A 78 -2.61 1.39 -2.50
N GLU A 79 -1.31 1.22 -2.55
CA GLU A 79 -0.49 1.33 -1.35
C GLU A 79 -0.36 2.78 -0.90
N ASN A 80 -0.39 2.96 0.42
CA ASN A 80 -0.16 4.26 1.06
C ASN A 80 1.33 4.56 1.18
N LEU A 81 2.13 3.53 1.51
CA LEU A 81 3.58 3.65 1.59
C LEU A 81 4.22 2.72 0.56
N THR A 82 4.92 3.33 -0.39
CA THR A 82 5.85 2.60 -1.24
C THR A 82 7.21 2.66 -0.54
N THR A 83 7.77 1.50 -0.20
CA THR A 83 9.00 1.42 0.59
C THR A 83 10.20 1.05 -0.28
N ARG A 84 11.40 1.33 0.22
CA ARG A 84 12.65 0.92 -0.40
C ARG A 84 13.62 0.39 0.65
N GLY A 85 14.32 -0.67 0.31
CA GLY A 85 15.40 -1.20 1.14
C GLY A 85 14.97 -2.29 2.12
N ILE A 86 13.70 -2.71 2.10
CA ILE A 86 13.20 -3.83 2.89
C ILE A 86 12.70 -4.90 1.93
N PRO A 87 13.27 -6.11 1.95
CA PRO A 87 12.76 -7.21 1.13
C PRO A 87 11.30 -7.51 1.45
N TYR A 88 10.54 -7.92 0.43
CA TYR A 88 9.11 -8.18 0.56
C TYR A 88 8.80 -9.15 1.70
N ASP A 89 9.57 -10.23 1.81
CA ASP A 89 9.34 -11.28 2.81
C ASP A 89 9.77 -10.88 4.22
N THR A 90 10.44 -9.74 4.40
CA THR A 90 10.75 -9.20 5.72
C THR A 90 9.49 -8.67 6.40
N PHE A 91 8.50 -8.24 5.62
CA PHE A 91 7.19 -7.88 6.15
C PHE A 91 6.43 -9.15 6.47
N GLU A 92 6.40 -9.52 7.74
CA GLU A 92 5.68 -10.70 8.23
C GLU A 92 4.63 -10.28 9.25
N ILE A 93 3.55 -11.04 9.34
CA ILE A 93 2.47 -10.78 10.30
C ILE A 93 3.06 -10.70 11.71
N GLY A 94 2.71 -9.62 12.42
CA GLY A 94 3.16 -9.37 13.78
C GLY A 94 4.41 -8.52 13.90
N LYS A 95 5.19 -8.36 12.82
CA LYS A 95 6.38 -7.51 12.86
C LYS A 95 6.00 -6.03 12.91
N VAL A 96 6.77 -5.28 13.67
CA VAL A 96 6.57 -3.84 13.91
C VAL A 96 7.63 -3.03 13.19
N PHE A 97 7.20 -1.94 12.59
CA PHE A 97 8.09 -0.99 11.91
C PHE A 97 7.75 0.42 12.34
N THR A 98 8.75 1.29 12.25
CA THR A 98 8.55 2.74 12.40
C THR A 98 8.88 3.42 11.08
N ALA A 99 8.11 4.46 10.74
CA ALA A 99 8.37 5.30 9.57
C ALA A 99 8.02 6.73 9.96
N GLY A 100 8.97 7.65 9.87
CA GLY A 100 8.77 9.01 10.35
C GLY A 100 8.33 9.02 11.81
N GLU A 101 7.20 9.66 12.08
CA GLU A 101 6.63 9.73 13.43
C GLU A 101 5.68 8.57 13.77
N ALA A 102 5.34 7.74 12.79
CA ALA A 102 4.37 6.66 12.97
C ALA A 102 5.03 5.32 13.26
N ALA A 103 4.27 4.44 13.92
CA ALA A 103 4.64 3.03 14.08
C ALA A 103 3.45 2.16 13.68
N PHE A 104 3.76 1.03 13.07
CA PHE A 104 2.72 0.11 12.58
C PHE A 104 3.16 -1.34 12.68
N GLN A 105 2.18 -2.22 12.72
CA GLN A 105 2.39 -3.66 12.82
C GLN A 105 1.72 -4.35 11.63
N ILE A 106 2.47 -5.21 10.96
CA ILE A 106 1.92 -5.99 9.84
C ILE A 106 0.81 -6.89 10.37
N SER A 107 -0.36 -6.79 9.77
CA SER A 107 -1.57 -7.50 10.19
C SER A 107 -1.92 -8.67 9.28
N ARG A 108 -1.74 -8.51 7.97
CA ARG A 108 -2.02 -9.58 7.00
C ARG A 108 -1.52 -9.20 5.61
N ALA A 109 -1.38 -10.21 4.76
CA ALA A 109 -1.13 -9.98 3.34
C ALA A 109 -2.37 -9.39 2.68
N CYS A 110 -2.14 -8.53 1.68
CA CYS A 110 -3.22 -8.04 0.82
C CYS A 110 -3.39 -9.01 -0.35
N ASP A 111 -4.63 -9.44 -0.59
CA ASP A 111 -4.94 -10.29 -1.73
C ASP A 111 -5.30 -9.44 -2.95
N PRO A 112 -4.95 -9.88 -4.17
CA PRO A 112 -5.39 -9.18 -5.37
C PRO A 112 -6.91 -9.27 -5.54
N CYS A 113 -7.51 -8.20 -6.06
CA CYS A 113 -8.94 -8.14 -6.32
C CYS A 113 -9.21 -7.41 -7.64
N ASP A 114 -10.48 -7.44 -8.09
CA ASP A 114 -10.88 -6.88 -9.37
C ASP A 114 -10.77 -5.35 -9.44
N ASN A 115 -10.53 -4.66 -8.32
CA ASN A 115 -10.21 -3.24 -8.35
C ASN A 115 -8.97 -2.95 -9.21
N LEU A 116 -8.06 -3.91 -9.34
CA LEU A 116 -6.87 -3.78 -10.18
C LEU A 116 -7.21 -3.67 -11.67
N PHE A 117 -8.42 -4.05 -12.08
CA PHE A 117 -8.88 -3.89 -13.46
C PHE A 117 -9.03 -2.43 -13.87
N LEU A 118 -9.08 -1.52 -12.89
CA LEU A 118 -9.14 -0.07 -13.14
C LEU A 118 -7.84 0.49 -13.70
N LEU A 119 -6.74 -0.24 -13.56
CA LEU A 119 -5.45 0.19 -14.09
C LEU A 119 -5.49 0.15 -15.61
N PRO A 120 -5.10 1.24 -16.31
CA PRO A 120 -5.24 1.34 -17.77
C PRO A 120 -4.55 0.23 -18.54
N TYR A 121 -3.43 -0.26 -18.04
CA TYR A 121 -2.65 -1.33 -18.66
C TYR A 121 -3.15 -2.73 -18.33
N VAL A 122 -4.18 -2.86 -17.51
CA VAL A 122 -4.81 -4.14 -17.12
C VAL A 122 -6.16 -4.28 -17.83
N GLY A 123 -7.16 -3.53 -17.39
CA GLY A 123 -8.51 -3.64 -17.90
C GLY A 123 -9.12 -5.01 -17.66
N ARG A 124 -10.29 -5.24 -18.25
CA ARG A 124 -10.99 -6.53 -18.11
C ARG A 124 -10.30 -7.65 -18.89
N SER A 125 -9.69 -7.33 -20.05
CA SER A 125 -9.05 -8.34 -20.90
C SER A 125 -7.82 -8.97 -20.26
N LYS A 126 -7.00 -8.18 -19.56
CA LYS A 126 -5.80 -8.65 -18.87
C LYS A 126 -6.00 -8.88 -17.38
N GLY A 127 -7.21 -8.59 -16.89
CA GLY A 127 -7.52 -8.70 -15.47
C GLY A 127 -7.23 -10.06 -14.86
N PRO A 128 -7.75 -11.16 -15.41
CA PRO A 128 -7.50 -12.50 -14.86
C PRO A 128 -6.02 -12.86 -14.81
N GLU A 129 -5.27 -12.52 -15.85
CA GLU A 129 -3.82 -12.75 -15.90
C GLU A 129 -3.11 -11.92 -14.82
N PHE A 130 -3.48 -10.65 -14.67
CA PHE A 130 -2.87 -9.77 -13.69
C PHE A 130 -3.17 -10.23 -12.25
N LEU A 131 -4.40 -10.64 -11.97
CA LEU A 131 -4.74 -11.18 -10.65
C LEU A 131 -3.88 -12.40 -10.31
N LYS A 132 -3.69 -13.29 -11.27
CA LYS A 132 -2.84 -14.47 -11.10
C LYS A 132 -1.39 -14.09 -10.87
N THR A 133 -0.89 -13.10 -11.63
CA THR A 133 0.46 -12.57 -11.47
C THR A 133 0.68 -11.98 -10.08
N MET A 134 -0.34 -11.33 -9.52
CA MET A 134 -0.24 -10.65 -8.24
C MET A 134 -0.42 -11.54 -7.01
N LEU A 135 -0.74 -12.81 -7.18
CA LEU A 135 -0.85 -13.73 -6.04
C LEU A 135 0.45 -13.76 -5.24
N GLY A 136 0.36 -13.47 -3.95
CA GLY A 136 1.52 -13.41 -3.06
C GLY A 136 2.40 -12.16 -3.22
N ARG A 137 1.99 -11.18 -4.04
CA ARG A 137 2.79 -9.99 -4.35
C ARG A 137 2.01 -8.68 -4.23
N ARG A 138 0.84 -8.71 -3.59
CA ARG A 138 -0.08 -7.57 -3.59
C ARG A 138 0.20 -6.54 -2.51
N GLY A 139 1.15 -6.79 -1.62
CA GLY A 139 1.49 -5.91 -0.51
C GLY A 139 0.98 -6.40 0.83
N TRP A 140 1.19 -5.58 1.85
CA TRP A 140 0.91 -5.93 3.23
C TRP A 140 0.04 -4.87 3.89
N TYR A 141 -1.03 -5.31 4.56
CA TYR A 141 -1.79 -4.43 5.43
C TYR A 141 -1.11 -4.34 6.80
N ALA A 142 -1.31 -3.20 7.44
CA ALA A 142 -0.80 -2.97 8.79
C ALA A 142 -1.81 -2.20 9.63
N ARG A 143 -1.78 -2.46 10.94
CA ARG A 143 -2.46 -1.63 11.92
C ARG A 143 -1.51 -0.58 12.44
N VAL A 144 -2.04 0.58 12.77
CA VAL A 144 -1.24 1.69 13.30
C VAL A 144 -1.13 1.53 14.81
N LEU A 145 0.09 1.55 15.32
CA LEU A 145 0.37 1.47 16.77
C LEU A 145 0.65 2.84 17.36
N LYS A 146 1.21 3.75 16.57
CA LYS A 146 1.48 5.13 16.96
C LYS A 146 1.15 6.03 15.78
N GLU A 147 0.31 7.02 16.02
CA GLU A 147 -0.05 8.01 15.01
C GLU A 147 1.09 9.00 14.78
N GLY A 148 1.19 9.50 13.56
CA GLY A 148 2.18 10.51 13.26
C GLY A 148 2.29 10.83 11.78
N LEU A 149 3.06 11.87 11.50
CA LEU A 149 3.33 12.33 10.15
C LEU A 149 4.40 11.45 9.49
N VAL A 150 4.15 11.06 8.25
CA VAL A 150 5.10 10.31 7.42
C VAL A 150 5.25 11.04 6.09
N LYS A 151 6.49 11.16 5.64
CA LYS A 151 6.81 11.80 4.36
C LYS A 151 7.82 10.98 3.57
N ALA A 152 7.91 11.24 2.28
CA ALA A 152 8.92 10.63 1.43
C ALA A 152 10.33 10.90 2.00
N GLN A 153 11.19 9.91 1.92
CA GLN A 153 12.56 9.87 2.45
C GLN A 153 12.67 9.64 3.96
N ASP A 154 11.54 9.55 4.67
CA ASP A 154 11.59 9.14 6.08
C ASP A 154 12.18 7.74 6.22
N GLN A 155 13.05 7.58 7.20
CA GLN A 155 13.66 6.28 7.48
C GLN A 155 12.62 5.29 7.98
N ILE A 156 12.74 4.04 7.53
CA ILE A 156 11.97 2.93 8.07
C ILE A 156 12.89 2.04 8.88
N SER A 157 12.47 1.70 10.08
CA SER A 157 13.22 0.81 10.95
C SER A 157 12.31 -0.31 11.45
N GLN A 158 12.84 -1.53 11.53
CA GLN A 158 12.12 -2.63 12.16
C GLN A 158 12.16 -2.42 13.67
N GLY A 159 10.99 -2.40 14.28
CA GLY A 159 10.85 -2.28 15.73
C GLY A 159 11.06 -3.61 16.46
N VAL A 160 11.11 -3.52 17.74
CA VAL A 160 11.24 -4.69 18.63
C VAL A 160 9.88 -5.22 19.02
#